data_8f2e3348a5f16e592d409dcba978298d
#
_entry.id   8f2e3348a5f16e592d409dcba978298d
#
_cell.length_a   1.000
_cell.length_b   1.000
_cell.length_c   1.000
_cell.angle_alpha   90.00
_cell.angle_beta   90.00
_cell.angle_gamma   90.00
#
_symmetry.space_group_name_H-M   'P 1'
#
loop_
_entity.id
_entity.type
_entity.pdbx_description
1 polymer ?
#
loop_
_entity_poly.entity_id
_entity_poly.type
_entity_poly.pdbx_seq_one_letter_code
_entity_poly.pdbx_strand_id
1 'polypeptide(L)'
;MADLGHRASRLIDQRPDVVHDRLLELAVRLRDELPPIEAGTQAATALGTTGRLDVEIADRSPTRIELRTTQGRIRGEGAVDLSPAAGGRTNLTMALEIKPQGFAANLMLGVALRTMPNLEQQVIEGLDAALDDLAIELAKPDDQWDAALWTPPGLGARR
;
A
#
# COMPACT_ATOMS: atom_id res chain seq x y z
N MET A 1 -20.86 8.46 -3.32
CA MET A 1 -19.43 8.73 -3.27
C MET A 1 -18.66 7.60 -3.90
N ALA A 2 -17.63 7.92 -4.66
CA ALA A 2 -16.79 6.90 -5.29
C ALA A 2 -15.63 6.56 -4.35
N ASP A 3 -15.60 5.34 -3.88
CA ASP A 3 -14.54 4.83 -3.00
C ASP A 3 -14.00 3.53 -3.57
N LEU A 4 -12.75 3.25 -3.28
CA LEU A 4 -12.11 2.00 -3.60
C LEU A 4 -11.42 1.48 -2.35
N GLY A 5 -11.82 0.32 -1.87
CA GLY A 5 -11.28 -0.26 -0.65
C GLY A 5 -10.98 -1.75 -0.79
N HIS A 6 -10.00 -2.21 -0.05
CA HIS A 6 -9.63 -3.61 0.00
C HIS A 6 -9.06 -3.98 1.36
N ARG A 7 -9.37 -5.18 1.81
CA ARG A 7 -8.85 -5.73 3.06
C ARG A 7 -8.40 -7.16 2.83
N ALA A 8 -7.21 -7.48 3.30
CA ALA A 8 -6.65 -8.82 3.17
C ALA A 8 -5.76 -9.16 4.35
N SER A 9 -5.60 -10.45 4.61
CA SER A 9 -4.77 -10.95 5.71
C SER A 9 -3.79 -11.99 5.20
N ARG A 10 -2.62 -12.04 5.84
CA ARG A 10 -1.59 -13.04 5.55
C ARG A 10 -0.95 -13.53 6.84
N LEU A 11 -0.59 -14.80 6.84
CA LEU A 11 0.19 -15.39 7.92
C LEU A 11 1.67 -15.24 7.57
N ILE A 12 2.43 -14.64 8.49
CA ILE A 12 3.86 -14.38 8.26
C ILE A 12 4.68 -15.23 9.20
N ASP A 13 5.61 -15.97 8.68
CA ASP A 13 6.49 -16.84 9.46
C ASP A 13 7.62 -16.04 10.11
N GLN A 14 7.23 -15.10 10.96
CA GLN A 14 8.13 -14.25 11.72
C GLN A 14 7.39 -13.68 12.94
N ARG A 15 8.12 -13.29 13.97
CA ARG A 15 7.53 -12.74 15.19
C ARG A 15 6.91 -11.36 14.96
N PRO A 16 5.85 -11.00 15.70
CA PRO A 16 5.19 -9.70 15.53
C PRO A 16 6.09 -8.49 15.68
N ASP A 17 7.01 -8.52 16.65
CA ASP A 17 7.95 -7.40 16.87
C ASP A 17 8.88 -7.20 15.67
N VAL A 18 9.36 -8.28 15.07
CA VAL A 18 10.21 -8.21 13.89
C VAL A 18 9.41 -7.73 12.68
N VAL A 19 8.20 -8.23 12.50
CA VAL A 19 7.32 -7.81 11.40
C VAL A 19 7.02 -6.31 11.51
N HIS A 20 6.71 -5.83 12.71
CA HIS A 20 6.45 -4.42 12.95
C HIS A 20 7.65 -3.54 12.54
N ASP A 21 8.84 -3.91 13.01
CA ASP A 21 10.04 -3.13 12.73
C ASP A 21 10.37 -3.10 11.24
N ARG A 22 10.23 -4.24 10.56
CA ARG A 22 10.48 -4.34 9.13
C ARG A 22 9.47 -3.55 8.31
N LEU A 23 8.20 -3.56 8.72
CA LEU A 23 7.18 -2.75 8.07
C LEU A 23 7.47 -1.26 8.19
N LEU A 24 7.92 -0.81 9.37
CA LEU A 24 8.31 0.58 9.55
C LEU A 24 9.49 0.97 8.65
N GLU A 25 10.50 0.11 8.55
CA GLU A 25 11.61 0.36 7.64
C GLU A 25 11.16 0.51 6.20
N LEU A 26 10.27 -0.38 5.74
CA LEU A 26 9.73 -0.32 4.40
C LEU A 26 8.89 0.95 4.17
N ALA A 27 8.06 1.31 5.15
CA ALA A 27 7.23 2.50 5.06
C ALA A 27 8.06 3.78 4.97
N VAL A 28 9.11 3.88 5.78
CA VAL A 28 10.03 5.01 5.75
C VAL A 28 10.76 5.08 4.40
N ARG A 29 11.22 3.94 3.92
CA ARG A 29 11.89 3.86 2.63
C ARG A 29 10.96 4.30 1.49
N LEU A 30 9.72 3.82 1.49
CA LEU A 30 8.74 4.22 0.48
C LEU A 30 8.47 5.73 0.53
N ARG A 31 8.33 6.28 1.73
CA ARG A 31 8.13 7.73 1.89
C ARG A 31 9.28 8.54 1.30
N ASP A 32 10.52 8.09 1.52
CA ASP A 32 11.70 8.85 1.16
C ASP A 32 12.15 8.61 -0.30
N GLU A 33 11.86 7.44 -0.86
CA GLU A 33 12.43 7.00 -2.13
C GLU A 33 11.43 6.86 -3.29
N LEU A 34 10.11 6.94 -3.02
CA LEU A 34 9.14 6.80 -4.11
C LEU A 34 9.29 7.93 -5.12
N PRO A 35 9.44 7.59 -6.40
CA PRO A 35 9.50 8.61 -7.44
C PRO A 35 8.12 9.25 -7.65
N PRO A 36 8.07 10.49 -8.15
CA PRO A 36 6.79 11.09 -8.52
C PRO A 36 6.16 10.32 -9.67
N ILE A 37 4.84 10.27 -9.69
CA ILE A 37 4.10 9.69 -10.81
C ILE A 37 4.13 10.69 -11.96
N GLU A 38 4.60 10.23 -13.11
CA GLU A 38 4.73 11.09 -14.25
C GLU A 38 3.37 11.39 -14.91
N ALA A 39 3.23 12.59 -15.40
CA ALA A 39 2.09 12.93 -16.25
C ALA A 39 2.13 12.06 -17.50
N GLY A 40 0.97 11.66 -17.99
CA GLY A 40 0.88 10.82 -19.16
C GLY A 40 0.45 9.40 -18.90
N THR A 41 0.56 8.92 -17.67
CA THR A 41 -0.16 7.70 -17.33
C THR A 41 -1.65 8.01 -17.41
N GLN A 42 -2.38 7.21 -18.14
CA GLN A 42 -3.79 7.48 -18.40
C GLN A 42 -4.61 7.57 -17.11
N ALA A 43 -4.40 6.65 -16.19
CA ALA A 43 -5.11 6.64 -14.93
C ALA A 43 -4.77 7.87 -14.07
N ALA A 44 -3.48 8.21 -13.95
CA ALA A 44 -3.04 9.35 -13.16
C ALA A 44 -3.57 10.66 -13.73
N THR A 45 -3.55 10.82 -15.05
CA THR A 45 -4.09 12.01 -15.69
C THR A 45 -5.59 12.14 -15.47
N ALA A 46 -6.32 11.03 -15.64
CA ALA A 46 -7.77 11.03 -15.46
C ALA A 46 -8.19 11.36 -14.04
N LEU A 47 -7.40 10.94 -13.04
CA LEU A 47 -7.71 11.18 -11.63
C LEU A 47 -7.06 12.44 -11.08
N GLY A 48 -6.24 13.15 -11.86
CA GLY A 48 -5.53 14.33 -11.39
C GLY A 48 -4.49 14.01 -10.34
N THR A 49 -3.87 12.84 -10.41
CA THR A 49 -2.93 12.35 -9.42
C THR A 49 -1.48 12.39 -9.89
N THR A 50 -1.16 13.32 -10.75
CA THR A 50 0.23 13.51 -11.17
C THR A 50 1.01 14.26 -10.11
N GLY A 51 2.31 13.99 -10.04
CA GLY A 51 3.21 14.66 -9.12
C GLY A 51 3.71 13.75 -8.02
N ARG A 52 4.24 14.39 -6.97
CA ARG A 52 4.86 13.67 -5.88
C ARG A 52 3.81 13.09 -4.93
N LEU A 53 4.06 11.89 -4.48
CA LEU A 53 3.26 11.24 -3.46
C LEU A 53 3.74 11.66 -2.08
N ASP A 54 2.86 12.25 -1.29
CA ASP A 54 3.14 12.55 0.11
C ASP A 54 2.67 11.40 0.99
N VAL A 55 3.56 10.90 1.85
CA VAL A 55 3.27 9.77 2.72
C VAL A 55 3.44 10.19 4.17
N GLU A 56 2.41 9.99 4.97
CA GLU A 56 2.47 10.14 6.43
C GLU A 56 2.40 8.77 7.07
N ILE A 57 3.26 8.55 8.05
CA ILE A 57 3.33 7.28 8.79
C ILE A 57 2.98 7.56 10.24
N ALA A 58 2.04 6.80 10.79
CA ALA A 58 1.69 6.85 12.21
C ALA A 58 1.89 5.47 12.82
N ASP A 59 2.88 5.37 13.69
CA ASP A 59 3.12 4.17 14.47
C ASP A 59 2.27 4.24 15.73
N ARG A 60 1.07 3.68 15.67
CA ARG A 60 0.09 3.82 16.74
C ARG A 60 0.37 2.93 17.94
N SER A 61 0.95 1.76 17.70
CA SER A 61 1.29 0.81 18.75
C SER A 61 2.16 -0.30 18.16
N PRO A 62 2.75 -1.18 18.99
CA PRO A 62 3.50 -2.33 18.47
C PRO A 62 2.68 -3.28 17.59
N THR A 63 1.36 -3.11 17.55
CA THR A 63 0.47 -3.96 16.77
C THR A 63 -0.26 -3.22 15.64
N ARG A 64 -0.02 -1.92 15.48
CA ARG A 64 -0.76 -1.15 14.46
C ARG A 64 0.08 -0.03 13.88
N ILE A 65 0.14 -0.01 12.56
CA ILE A 65 0.76 1.07 11.78
C ILE A 65 -0.31 1.62 10.83
N GLU A 66 -0.42 2.93 10.78
CA GLU A 66 -1.31 3.60 9.84
C GLU A 66 -0.50 4.41 8.85
N LEU A 67 -0.94 4.36 7.60
CA LEU A 67 -0.34 5.11 6.51
C LEU A 67 -1.40 6.01 5.89
N ARG A 68 -1.00 7.21 5.58
CA ARG A 68 -1.83 8.11 4.81
C ARG A 68 -1.02 8.66 3.66
N THR A 69 -1.55 8.53 2.46
CA THR A 69 -0.89 9.04 1.26
C THR A 69 -1.78 10.09 0.62
N THR A 70 -1.17 11.12 0.07
CA THR A 70 -1.90 12.16 -0.65
C THR A 70 -1.18 12.45 -1.94
N GLN A 71 -1.93 12.40 -3.03
CA GLN A 71 -1.40 12.75 -4.33
C GLN A 71 -2.48 13.49 -5.11
N GLY A 72 -2.23 14.78 -5.32
CA GLY A 72 -3.25 15.61 -5.94
C GLY A 72 -4.53 15.63 -5.12
N ARG A 73 -5.62 15.19 -5.73
CA ARG A 73 -6.94 15.15 -5.10
C ARG A 73 -7.34 13.76 -4.64
N ILE A 74 -6.39 12.84 -4.60
CA ILE A 74 -6.65 11.48 -4.15
C ILE A 74 -5.93 11.27 -2.82
N ARG A 75 -6.65 10.74 -1.86
CA ARG A 75 -6.11 10.35 -0.56
C ARG A 75 -6.20 8.84 -0.43
N GLY A 76 -5.11 8.22 -0.07
CA GLY A 76 -5.08 6.82 0.31
C GLY A 76 -4.92 6.71 1.82
N GLU A 77 -5.66 5.80 2.44
CA GLU A 77 -5.52 5.48 3.84
C GLU A 77 -5.29 3.98 3.97
N GLY A 78 -4.29 3.62 4.74
CA GLY A 78 -3.97 2.23 4.99
C GLY A 78 -3.72 1.98 6.46
N ALA A 79 -4.09 0.81 6.91
CA ALA A 79 -3.80 0.36 8.26
C ALA A 79 -3.31 -1.07 8.21
N VAL A 80 -2.28 -1.36 8.99
CA VAL A 80 -1.77 -2.71 9.17
C VAL A 80 -1.94 -3.07 10.64
N ASP A 81 -2.65 -4.15 10.89
CA ASP A 81 -2.82 -4.71 12.22
C ASP A 81 -2.05 -6.03 12.31
N LEU A 82 -1.33 -6.21 13.39
CA LEU A 82 -0.52 -7.39 13.66
C LEU A 82 -1.06 -8.10 14.89
N SER A 83 -1.21 -9.41 14.82
CA SER A 83 -1.58 -10.22 15.97
C SER A 83 -0.75 -11.49 16.02
N PRO A 84 -0.42 -11.98 17.23
CA PRO A 84 0.33 -13.22 17.34
C PRO A 84 -0.45 -14.40 16.79
N ALA A 85 0.26 -15.33 16.16
CA ALA A 85 -0.30 -16.58 15.68
C ALA A 85 0.49 -17.75 16.23
N ALA A 86 -0.02 -18.95 16.08
CA ALA A 86 0.61 -20.16 16.60
C ALA A 86 2.01 -20.33 16.01
N GLY A 87 2.94 -20.85 16.82
CA GLY A 87 4.32 -21.12 16.40
C GLY A 87 5.20 -19.88 16.32
N GLY A 88 4.86 -18.81 17.03
CA GLY A 88 5.65 -17.57 17.00
C GLY A 88 5.49 -16.78 15.71
N ARG A 89 4.43 -17.06 14.94
CA ARG A 89 4.14 -16.37 13.70
C ARG A 89 3.25 -15.17 13.93
N THR A 90 2.98 -14.42 12.88
CA THR A 90 2.20 -13.20 12.93
C THR A 90 1.08 -13.24 11.90
N ASN A 91 -0.14 -12.91 12.35
CA ASN A 91 -1.22 -12.57 11.43
C ASN A 91 -1.13 -11.08 11.11
N LEU A 92 -0.96 -10.78 9.84
CA LEU A 92 -0.97 -9.41 9.35
C LEU A 92 -2.27 -9.17 8.60
N THR A 93 -3.00 -8.13 8.98
CA THR A 93 -4.19 -7.68 8.27
C THR A 93 -3.94 -6.28 7.74
N MET A 94 -4.10 -6.10 6.45
CA MET A 94 -3.97 -4.81 5.79
C MET A 94 -5.32 -4.36 5.27
N ALA A 95 -5.68 -3.13 5.56
CA ALA A 95 -6.88 -2.48 5.02
C ALA A 95 -6.45 -1.23 4.28
N LEU A 96 -6.92 -1.08 3.06
CA LEU A 96 -6.63 0.08 2.23
C LEU A 96 -7.91 0.73 1.74
N GLU A 97 -7.93 2.04 1.70
CA GLU A 97 -9.01 2.82 1.10
C GLU A 97 -8.42 3.92 0.24
N ILE A 98 -9.02 4.14 -0.91
CA ILE A 98 -8.69 5.27 -1.78
C ILE A 98 -9.89 6.19 -1.79
N LYS A 99 -9.68 7.43 -1.38
CA LYS A 99 -10.75 8.43 -1.24
C LYS A 99 -10.45 9.64 -2.10
N PRO A 100 -11.26 9.94 -3.08
CA PRO A 100 -11.12 11.19 -3.81
C PRO A 100 -11.55 12.38 -2.94
N GLN A 101 -10.87 13.50 -3.10
CA GLN A 101 -11.14 14.72 -2.36
C GLN A 101 -11.84 15.73 -3.26
N GLY A 102 -13.03 16.15 -2.85
CA GLY A 102 -13.82 17.13 -3.57
C GLY A 102 -14.72 16.53 -4.65
N PHE A 103 -15.64 17.35 -5.13
CA PHE A 103 -16.66 16.92 -6.09
C PHE A 103 -16.04 16.43 -7.41
N ALA A 104 -15.08 17.17 -7.95
CA ALA A 104 -14.47 16.83 -9.23
C ALA A 104 -13.74 15.49 -9.16
N ALA A 105 -12.97 15.24 -8.10
CA ALA A 105 -12.25 13.99 -7.93
C ALA A 105 -13.19 12.82 -7.72
N ASN A 106 -14.28 13.00 -6.96
CA ASN A 106 -15.31 11.97 -6.79
C ASN A 106 -15.96 11.62 -8.13
N LEU A 107 -16.28 12.63 -8.93
CA LEU A 107 -16.87 12.41 -10.24
C LEU A 107 -15.92 11.66 -11.17
N MET A 108 -14.65 12.05 -11.17
CA MET A 108 -13.63 11.42 -12.02
C MET A 108 -13.41 9.96 -11.64
N LEU A 109 -13.32 9.65 -10.35
CA LEU A 109 -13.18 8.27 -9.91
C LEU A 109 -14.43 7.45 -10.26
N GLY A 110 -15.62 8.01 -10.07
CA GLY A 110 -16.86 7.35 -10.45
C GLY A 110 -16.92 7.04 -11.94
N VAL A 111 -16.50 7.97 -12.79
CA VAL A 111 -16.43 7.76 -14.23
C VAL A 111 -15.39 6.69 -14.56
N ALA A 112 -14.22 6.73 -13.93
CA ALA A 112 -13.17 5.73 -14.17
C ALA A 112 -13.65 4.32 -13.81
N LEU A 113 -14.34 4.16 -12.68
CA LEU A 113 -14.87 2.87 -12.26
C LEU A 113 -15.93 2.33 -13.22
N ARG A 114 -16.67 3.22 -13.88
CA ARG A 114 -17.69 2.81 -14.86
C ARG A 114 -17.12 2.51 -16.23
N THR A 115 -16.13 3.28 -16.66
CA THR A 115 -15.57 3.15 -18.01
C THR A 115 -14.41 2.17 -18.09
N MET A 116 -13.82 1.82 -16.96
CA MET A 116 -12.78 0.81 -16.85
C MET A 116 -13.30 -0.34 -15.99
N PRO A 117 -14.10 -1.26 -16.56
CA PRO A 117 -14.84 -2.24 -15.76
C PRO A 117 -13.95 -3.15 -14.91
N ASN A 118 -12.69 -3.31 -15.27
CA ASN A 118 -11.76 -4.16 -14.54
C ASN A 118 -10.83 -3.36 -13.61
N LEU A 119 -11.03 -2.05 -13.47
CA LEU A 119 -10.12 -1.21 -12.68
C LEU A 119 -10.07 -1.66 -11.22
N GLU A 120 -11.23 -1.81 -10.59
CA GLU A 120 -11.29 -2.24 -9.20
C GLU A 120 -10.63 -3.59 -9.01
N GLN A 121 -10.94 -4.54 -9.88
CA GLN A 121 -10.37 -5.88 -9.81
C GLN A 121 -8.87 -5.88 -10.03
N GLN A 122 -8.38 -5.09 -10.97
CA GLN A 122 -6.95 -4.95 -11.22
C GLN A 122 -6.21 -4.38 -9.99
N VAL A 123 -6.81 -3.40 -9.32
CA VAL A 123 -6.25 -2.84 -8.10
C VAL A 123 -6.20 -3.88 -7.00
N ILE A 124 -7.29 -4.62 -6.80
CA ILE A 124 -7.37 -5.67 -5.77
C ILE A 124 -6.34 -6.77 -6.06
N GLU A 125 -6.25 -7.24 -7.29
CA GLU A 125 -5.27 -8.26 -7.65
C GLU A 125 -3.84 -7.78 -7.48
N GLY A 126 -3.57 -6.52 -7.82
CA GLY A 126 -2.27 -5.92 -7.61
C GLY A 126 -1.90 -5.82 -6.14
N LEU A 127 -2.86 -5.43 -5.29
CA LEU A 127 -2.66 -5.35 -3.86
C LEU A 127 -2.44 -6.73 -3.24
N ASP A 128 -3.21 -7.73 -3.68
CA ASP A 128 -3.03 -9.10 -3.20
C ASP A 128 -1.67 -9.67 -3.60
N ALA A 129 -1.23 -9.43 -4.83
CA ALA A 129 0.09 -9.85 -5.28
C ALA A 129 1.21 -9.16 -4.50
N ALA A 130 1.06 -7.87 -4.25
CA ALA A 130 2.02 -7.12 -3.45
C ALA A 130 2.08 -7.63 -2.00
N LEU A 131 0.93 -7.97 -1.44
CA LEU A 131 0.85 -8.47 -0.07
C LEU A 131 1.45 -9.88 0.03
N ASP A 132 1.24 -10.74 -0.97
CA ASP A 132 1.88 -12.06 -1.02
C ASP A 132 3.40 -11.93 -1.06
N ASP A 133 3.90 -11.04 -1.88
CA ASP A 133 5.33 -10.77 -2.02
C ASP A 133 5.90 -10.20 -0.73
N LEU A 134 5.18 -9.27 -0.12
CA LEU A 134 5.56 -8.67 1.15
C LEU A 134 5.61 -9.71 2.28
N ALA A 135 4.66 -10.63 2.32
CA ALA A 135 4.63 -11.69 3.33
C ALA A 135 5.88 -12.57 3.24
N ILE A 136 6.33 -12.90 2.04
CA ILE A 136 7.55 -13.66 1.83
C ILE A 136 8.76 -12.86 2.32
N GLU A 137 8.81 -11.59 1.98
CA GLU A 137 9.93 -10.73 2.34
C GLU A 137 10.02 -10.54 3.86
N LEU A 138 8.89 -10.28 4.51
CA LEU A 138 8.84 -10.10 5.96
C LEU A 138 9.20 -11.35 6.75
N ALA A 139 9.07 -12.53 6.15
CA ALA A 139 9.39 -13.80 6.78
C ALA A 139 10.87 -14.19 6.69
N LYS A 140 11.67 -13.46 5.94
CA LYS A 140 13.09 -13.80 5.77
C LYS A 140 13.85 -13.77 7.08
N PRO A 141 14.89 -14.63 7.24
CA PRO A 141 15.79 -14.54 8.39
C PRO A 141 16.50 -13.18 8.45
N ASP A 142 16.95 -12.79 9.65
CA ASP A 142 17.57 -11.49 9.85
C ASP A 142 18.78 -11.25 8.95
N ASP A 143 19.57 -12.27 8.68
CA ASP A 143 20.74 -12.18 7.82
C ASP A 143 20.41 -12.02 6.33
N GLN A 144 19.15 -12.24 5.96
CA GLN A 144 18.66 -12.08 4.59
C GLN A 144 17.76 -10.85 4.41
N TRP A 145 17.42 -10.19 5.50
CA TRP A 145 16.55 -9.02 5.44
C TRP A 145 17.33 -7.78 4.99
N ASP A 146 16.81 -7.13 3.97
CA ASP A 146 17.31 -5.83 3.55
C ASP A 146 16.14 -5.04 2.93
N ALA A 147 15.70 -4.01 3.63
CA ALA A 147 14.59 -3.17 3.19
C ALA A 147 14.85 -2.53 1.82
N ALA A 148 16.11 -2.27 1.49
CA ALA A 148 16.47 -1.63 0.21
C ALA A 148 16.29 -2.55 -0.99
N LEU A 149 16.20 -3.85 -0.78
CA LEU A 149 16.09 -4.80 -1.89
C LEU A 149 14.65 -5.08 -2.31
N TRP A 150 13.68 -4.75 -1.48
CA TRP A 150 12.29 -4.99 -1.83
C TRP A 150 11.64 -3.77 -2.45
N THR A 151 10.92 -3.98 -3.53
CA THR A 151 10.14 -2.94 -4.18
C THR A 151 8.75 -3.51 -4.48
N PRO A 152 7.67 -2.80 -4.14
CA PRO A 152 6.32 -3.28 -4.45
C PRO A 152 6.14 -3.54 -5.93
N PRO A 153 5.43 -4.62 -6.31
CA PRO A 153 5.12 -4.88 -7.70
C PRO A 153 4.41 -3.68 -8.35
N GLY A 154 4.82 -3.34 -9.56
CA GLY A 154 4.28 -2.20 -10.28
C GLY A 154 4.93 -0.86 -9.99
N LEU A 155 5.78 -0.79 -8.94
CA LEU A 155 6.54 0.40 -8.61
C LEU A 155 8.01 0.12 -8.83
N GLY A 156 8.72 1.02 -9.44
CA GLY A 156 10.16 0.89 -9.61
C GLY A 156 10.64 -0.30 -10.44
N ALA A 157 9.76 -1.09 -10.94
CA ALA A 157 10.12 -2.25 -11.75
C ALA A 157 10.52 -1.89 -13.17
N ARG A 158 10.57 -0.63 -13.45
CA ARG A 158 10.94 -0.13 -14.69
C ARG A 158 12.33 -0.31 -14.98
N ARG A 159 12.62 -0.77 -16.04
CA ARG A 159 13.99 -0.98 -16.44
C ARG A 159 14.19 -0.45 -17.81
#